data_85f3848c641f21a44513e6225d29e952
#
_entry.id   85f3848c641f21a44513e6225d29e952
#
_cell.length_a   1.000
_cell.length_b   1.000
_cell.length_c   1.000
_cell.angle_alpha   90.00
_cell.angle_beta   90.00
_cell.angle_gamma   90.00
#
_symmetry.space_group_name_H-M   'P 1'
#
loop_
_entity.id
_entity.type
_entity.pdbx_description
1 polymer ?
#
loop_
_entity_poly.entity_id
_entity_poly.type
_entity_poly.pdbx_seq_one_letter_code
_entity_poly.pdbx_strand_id
1 'polypeptide(L)'
;MQLTGADILIKTLIEQGCDTVFGYPGGQILNVYDSLYKYQNEIRHMLTAHEQGAAHAADGYARATGKVGVVMSTSGPGATNLVTGIATAYLDSIPLVAICGNVPTTQIGTDSFQEIDITGVTLPITKHNYFVGSVENLADTIREAFALAQSGRPGPVLIDVPKDVQTAVCDYEPQAPVQPEERHAAKDVRIKEAVALINASKRPFIYFGGGLITSEAQEEMLALAEKIDAPIGCSLMGLSGIPTDHPRFLGMQGMHGHYASSMAMHDADLIISLGVRFNDRVTGNREKFAKLAQIIHIDVDGSELSKTVNSACGLRGDVKLTLQKLVPLVNAEQKPDWEKAVKALKETENDYLDIRPGLTPRNAIMTLNKHLGENTAVATDVGQHQMWAAQNVNFKKPRRFISSGGLGTMGFGLGAAIGAAVGTGERSVLVTGDGSFGMCLNELTTAVTYNVPVVILLMNNGVLGMVRQWQTLFFNKHYSNTILDRKTDFVALARAFGADGEAVDTVAALDKAFEHAFSCDGPYVIDCRIDKDEFVLPMLPPGGSMDDIIMKVGE
;
A
#
# COMPACT_ATOMS: atom_id res chain seq x y z
N MET A 1 15.09 26.54 25.28
CA MET A 1 14.98 27.82 24.55
C MET A 1 13.53 28.22 24.43
N GLN A 2 13.21 29.53 24.51
CA GLN A 2 11.81 29.98 24.36
C GLN A 2 11.41 29.97 22.87
N LEU A 3 10.40 29.17 22.52
CA LEU A 3 9.88 29.03 21.17
C LEU A 3 8.36 29.10 21.17
N THR A 4 7.76 29.51 20.04
CA THR A 4 6.31 29.40 19.82
C THR A 4 5.93 27.94 19.62
N GLY A 5 4.66 27.56 19.90
CA GLY A 5 4.17 26.22 19.62
C GLY A 5 4.36 25.81 18.15
N ALA A 6 4.21 26.74 17.23
CA ALA A 6 4.46 26.50 15.80
C ALA A 6 5.94 26.15 15.52
N ASP A 7 6.89 26.88 16.14
CA ASP A 7 8.32 26.57 16.04
C ASP A 7 8.64 25.23 16.71
N ILE A 8 8.05 24.96 17.88
CA ILE A 8 8.19 23.67 18.60
C ILE A 8 7.73 22.51 17.72
N LEU A 9 6.56 22.65 17.07
CA LEU A 9 6.03 21.63 16.19
C LEU A 9 7.03 21.28 15.08
N ILE A 10 7.51 22.28 14.33
CA ILE A 10 8.45 22.05 13.24
C ILE A 10 9.80 21.51 13.73
N LYS A 11 10.33 22.06 14.81
CA LYS A 11 11.59 21.58 15.41
C LYS A 11 11.48 20.12 15.90
N THR A 12 10.34 19.74 16.46
CA THR A 12 10.13 18.36 16.90
C THR A 12 9.99 17.40 15.70
N LEU A 13 9.36 17.83 14.60
CA LEU A 13 9.34 17.01 13.37
C LEU A 13 10.76 16.78 12.82
N ILE A 14 11.58 17.83 12.76
CA ILE A 14 12.99 17.73 12.34
C ILE A 14 13.76 16.80 13.28
N GLU A 15 13.57 16.95 14.59
CA GLU A 15 14.13 16.07 15.62
C GLU A 15 13.80 14.60 15.39
N GLN A 16 12.53 14.30 14.97
CA GLN A 16 12.10 12.93 14.65
C GLN A 16 12.55 12.42 13.27
N GLY A 17 13.40 13.17 12.57
CA GLY A 17 13.94 12.79 11.25
C GLY A 17 12.94 12.97 10.09
N CYS A 18 11.90 13.78 10.28
CA CYS A 18 11.00 14.16 9.20
C CYS A 18 11.69 15.18 8.30
N ASP A 19 11.98 14.78 7.07
CA ASP A 19 12.60 15.62 6.05
C ASP A 19 11.59 16.24 5.07
N THR A 20 10.39 15.66 4.99
CA THR A 20 9.34 16.06 4.03
C THR A 20 7.96 16.00 4.65
N VAL A 21 7.18 17.04 4.45
CA VAL A 21 5.77 17.15 4.85
C VAL A 21 4.92 17.44 3.63
N PHE A 22 3.79 16.76 3.50
CA PHE A 22 2.79 17.03 2.46
C PHE A 22 1.61 17.78 3.08
N GLY A 23 0.99 18.72 2.35
CA GLY A 23 -0.14 19.42 2.94
C GLY A 23 -0.68 20.58 2.14
N TYR A 24 -1.71 21.21 2.71
CA TYR A 24 -2.37 22.38 2.15
C TYR A 24 -2.63 23.42 3.25
N PRO A 25 -2.20 24.70 3.06
CA PRO A 25 -2.37 25.75 4.07
C PRO A 25 -3.84 26.20 4.20
N GLY A 26 -4.18 26.71 5.38
CA GLY A 26 -5.46 27.35 5.65
C GLY A 26 -5.40 28.14 6.95
N GLY A 27 -6.46 28.89 7.28
CA GLY A 27 -6.46 29.91 8.33
C GLY A 27 -6.02 29.44 9.72
N GLN A 28 -6.33 28.20 10.09
CA GLN A 28 -6.06 27.69 11.43
C GLN A 28 -4.70 26.99 11.56
N ILE A 29 -3.89 26.94 10.49
CA ILE A 29 -2.54 26.35 10.55
C ILE A 29 -1.45 27.34 10.04
N LEU A 30 -1.79 28.58 9.76
CA LEU A 30 -0.87 29.55 9.18
C LEU A 30 0.38 29.80 10.04
N ASN A 31 0.26 29.74 11.37
CA ASN A 31 1.42 29.91 12.26
C ASN A 31 2.46 28.79 12.04
N VAL A 32 2.00 27.57 11.82
CA VAL A 32 2.88 26.43 11.50
C VAL A 32 3.50 26.60 10.11
N TYR A 33 2.77 27.14 9.13
CA TYR A 33 3.33 27.46 7.81
C TYR A 33 4.35 28.60 7.83
N ASP A 34 4.18 29.59 8.73
CA ASP A 34 5.23 30.62 8.97
C ASP A 34 6.50 30.00 9.54
N SER A 35 6.38 29.06 10.47
CA SER A 35 7.53 28.29 10.97
C SER A 35 8.13 27.38 9.90
N LEU A 36 7.34 26.74 9.02
CA LEU A 36 7.87 26.00 7.87
C LEU A 36 8.73 26.89 6.95
N TYR A 37 8.30 28.13 6.70
CA TYR A 37 9.10 29.10 5.94
C TYR A 37 10.43 29.41 6.65
N LYS A 38 10.42 29.59 7.97
CA LYS A 38 11.59 29.85 8.80
C LYS A 38 12.61 28.69 8.75
N TYR A 39 12.13 27.45 8.72
CA TYR A 39 12.95 26.22 8.75
C TYR A 39 13.03 25.50 7.38
N GLN A 40 12.74 26.17 6.27
CA GLN A 40 12.66 25.58 4.92
C GLN A 40 13.96 24.93 4.41
N ASN A 41 15.10 25.21 5.03
CA ASN A 41 16.38 24.58 4.72
C ASN A 41 16.62 23.26 5.48
N GLU A 42 15.78 22.94 6.48
CA GLU A 42 15.89 21.77 7.32
C GLU A 42 14.75 20.75 7.06
N ILE A 43 13.57 21.24 6.62
CA ILE A 43 12.40 20.42 6.32
C ILE A 43 11.72 20.95 5.05
N ARG A 44 11.39 20.05 4.14
CA ARG A 44 10.70 20.37 2.89
C ARG A 44 9.20 20.27 3.06
N HIS A 45 8.46 21.27 2.59
CA HIS A 45 7.01 21.18 2.42
C HIS A 45 6.64 20.99 0.95
N MET A 46 5.76 20.02 0.68
CA MET A 46 5.18 19.77 -0.63
C MET A 46 3.73 20.26 -0.63
N LEU A 47 3.47 21.36 -1.31
CA LEU A 47 2.11 21.87 -1.52
C LEU A 47 1.39 20.99 -2.54
N THR A 48 0.34 20.30 -2.09
CA THR A 48 -0.50 19.46 -2.95
C THR A 48 -1.70 20.24 -3.49
N ALA A 49 -2.45 19.65 -4.41
CA ALA A 49 -3.67 20.28 -4.92
C ALA A 49 -4.90 20.04 -4.02
N HIS A 50 -4.83 18.99 -3.18
CA HIS A 50 -5.93 18.61 -2.29
C HIS A 50 -5.37 17.84 -1.09
N GLU A 51 -5.99 17.98 0.10
CA GLU A 51 -5.51 17.33 1.33
C GLU A 51 -5.57 15.80 1.25
N GLN A 52 -6.55 15.24 0.53
CA GLN A 52 -6.59 13.78 0.28
C GLN A 52 -5.37 13.34 -0.52
N GLY A 53 -4.97 14.10 -1.56
CA GLY A 53 -3.75 13.86 -2.32
C GLY A 53 -2.50 13.96 -1.45
N ALA A 54 -2.46 14.94 -0.53
CA ALA A 54 -1.39 15.07 0.46
C ALA A 54 -1.26 13.83 1.36
N ALA A 55 -2.39 13.32 1.87
CA ALA A 55 -2.41 12.14 2.71
C ALA A 55 -1.95 10.89 1.94
N HIS A 56 -2.35 10.75 0.68
CA HIS A 56 -1.88 9.65 -0.18
C HIS A 56 -0.40 9.80 -0.54
N ALA A 57 0.12 11.01 -0.70
CA ALA A 57 1.54 11.24 -0.92
C ALA A 57 2.36 10.89 0.33
N ALA A 58 1.91 11.27 1.52
CA ALA A 58 2.54 10.87 2.78
C ALA A 58 2.52 9.34 2.98
N ASP A 59 1.40 8.68 2.60
CA ASP A 59 1.26 7.22 2.61
C ASP A 59 2.25 6.56 1.64
N GLY A 60 2.32 7.01 0.39
CA GLY A 60 3.25 6.50 -0.62
C GLY A 60 4.72 6.70 -0.22
N TYR A 61 5.05 7.85 0.37
CA TYR A 61 6.37 8.11 0.97
C TYR A 61 6.71 7.08 2.05
N ALA A 62 5.78 6.84 2.98
CA ALA A 62 6.00 5.88 4.07
C ALA A 62 6.19 4.45 3.55
N ARG A 63 5.39 4.00 2.57
CA ARG A 63 5.52 2.66 1.97
C ARG A 63 6.87 2.47 1.28
N ALA A 64 7.30 3.45 0.48
CA ALA A 64 8.51 3.36 -0.31
C ALA A 64 9.79 3.44 0.53
N THR A 65 9.77 4.24 1.61
CA THR A 65 10.95 4.52 2.46
C THR A 65 11.00 3.71 3.74
N GLY A 66 9.86 3.27 4.27
CA GLY A 66 9.73 2.70 5.62
C GLY A 66 9.74 3.73 6.75
N LYS A 67 9.84 5.03 6.45
CA LYS A 67 9.75 6.13 7.41
C LYS A 67 8.29 6.47 7.73
N VAL A 68 8.07 7.29 8.74
CA VAL A 68 6.75 7.87 9.04
C VAL A 68 6.40 8.93 7.99
N GLY A 69 5.24 8.79 7.34
CA GLY A 69 4.70 9.82 6.47
C GLY A 69 4.06 10.94 7.30
N VAL A 70 4.26 12.20 6.91
CA VAL A 70 3.67 13.34 7.63
C VAL A 70 2.81 14.17 6.69
N VAL A 71 1.57 14.44 7.12
CA VAL A 71 0.61 15.27 6.40
C VAL A 71 0.06 16.37 7.30
N MET A 72 -0.13 17.56 6.75
CA MET A 72 -0.67 18.72 7.47
C MET A 72 -1.86 19.33 6.75
N SER A 73 -2.88 19.74 7.52
CA SER A 73 -4.04 20.47 7.00
C SER A 73 -4.54 21.52 7.99
N THR A 74 -5.36 22.43 7.48
CA THR A 74 -6.18 23.30 8.32
C THR A 74 -7.34 22.52 8.93
N SER A 75 -8.11 23.18 9.81
CA SER A 75 -9.34 22.64 10.40
C SER A 75 -10.50 22.52 9.37
N GLY A 76 -11.64 22.06 9.83
CA GLY A 76 -12.87 21.97 9.04
C GLY A 76 -12.70 21.12 7.79
N PRO A 77 -12.95 21.67 6.59
CA PRO A 77 -12.87 20.91 5.34
C PRO A 77 -11.46 20.37 5.05
N GLY A 78 -10.39 21.05 5.47
CA GLY A 78 -9.04 20.57 5.31
C GLY A 78 -8.79 19.29 6.11
N ALA A 79 -9.21 19.27 7.37
CA ALA A 79 -9.11 18.09 8.24
C ALA A 79 -10.01 16.93 7.72
N THR A 80 -11.25 17.21 7.32
CA THR A 80 -12.15 16.16 6.80
C THR A 80 -11.68 15.57 5.47
N ASN A 81 -11.00 16.34 4.63
CA ASN A 81 -10.40 15.83 3.40
C ASN A 81 -9.26 14.82 3.63
N LEU A 82 -8.66 14.77 4.82
CA LEU A 82 -7.64 13.76 5.17
C LEU A 82 -8.25 12.38 5.48
N VAL A 83 -9.55 12.30 5.82
CA VAL A 83 -10.19 11.09 6.37
C VAL A 83 -9.98 9.87 5.50
N THR A 84 -10.20 9.96 4.19
CA THR A 84 -9.98 8.85 3.26
C THR A 84 -8.52 8.38 3.25
N GLY A 85 -7.57 9.31 3.25
CA GLY A 85 -6.14 8.99 3.28
C GLY A 85 -5.72 8.32 4.60
N ILE A 86 -6.19 8.83 5.73
CA ILE A 86 -5.97 8.23 7.06
C ILE A 86 -6.55 6.81 7.12
N ALA A 87 -7.79 6.61 6.63
CA ALA A 87 -8.42 5.28 6.59
C ALA A 87 -7.66 4.29 5.69
N THR A 88 -7.10 4.77 4.56
CA THR A 88 -6.25 3.97 3.68
C THR A 88 -4.99 3.50 4.41
N ALA A 89 -4.29 4.40 5.07
CA ALA A 89 -3.10 4.09 5.87
C ALA A 89 -3.43 3.13 7.03
N TYR A 90 -4.56 3.31 7.71
CA TYR A 90 -5.01 2.46 8.82
C TYR A 90 -5.24 1.01 8.37
N LEU A 91 -6.01 0.82 7.29
CA LEU A 91 -6.32 -0.53 6.81
C LEU A 91 -5.10 -1.27 6.25
N ASP A 92 -4.10 -0.55 5.75
CA ASP A 92 -2.86 -1.15 5.23
C ASP A 92 -1.70 -1.13 6.23
N SER A 93 -1.93 -0.65 7.45
CA SER A 93 -0.93 -0.62 8.53
C SER A 93 0.31 0.23 8.15
N ILE A 94 0.06 1.43 7.64
CA ILE A 94 1.11 2.37 7.22
C ILE A 94 1.35 3.41 8.30
N PRO A 95 2.60 3.63 8.75
CA PRO A 95 2.91 4.65 9.75
C PRO A 95 2.72 6.05 9.16
N LEU A 96 1.74 6.78 9.67
CA LEU A 96 1.38 8.13 9.23
C LEU A 96 1.13 9.02 10.46
N VAL A 97 1.63 10.26 10.45
CA VAL A 97 1.26 11.30 11.40
C VAL A 97 0.51 12.40 10.65
N ALA A 98 -0.77 12.57 10.99
CA ALA A 98 -1.62 13.61 10.43
C ALA A 98 -1.74 14.76 11.46
N ILE A 99 -1.40 15.98 11.05
CA ILE A 99 -1.42 17.17 11.90
C ILE A 99 -2.48 18.13 11.36
N CYS A 100 -3.50 18.42 12.17
CA CYS A 100 -4.55 19.35 11.83
C CYS A 100 -4.42 20.62 12.70
N GLY A 101 -4.51 21.80 12.08
CA GLY A 101 -4.76 23.00 12.85
C GLY A 101 -6.22 23.04 13.30
N ASN A 102 -6.52 23.72 14.43
CA ASN A 102 -7.88 23.91 14.90
C ASN A 102 -8.13 25.34 15.35
N VAL A 103 -9.41 25.68 15.55
CA VAL A 103 -9.82 26.95 16.15
C VAL A 103 -9.20 27.09 17.56
N PRO A 104 -9.05 28.31 18.12
CA PRO A 104 -8.56 28.46 19.47
C PRO A 104 -9.36 27.64 20.50
N THR A 105 -8.71 27.16 21.55
CA THR A 105 -9.35 26.34 22.60
C THR A 105 -10.62 26.96 23.18
N THR A 106 -10.68 28.29 23.27
CA THR A 106 -11.85 29.03 23.75
C THR A 106 -13.05 29.00 22.79
N GLN A 107 -12.87 28.56 21.56
CA GLN A 107 -13.90 28.44 20.54
C GLN A 107 -14.36 27.01 20.30
N ILE A 108 -13.71 26.02 20.87
CA ILE A 108 -14.09 24.62 20.74
C ILE A 108 -15.47 24.38 21.37
N GLY A 109 -16.36 23.72 20.60
CA GLY A 109 -17.73 23.42 21.01
C GLY A 109 -18.71 24.60 20.85
N THR A 110 -18.33 25.63 20.10
CA THR A 110 -19.18 26.83 19.87
C THR A 110 -19.70 26.98 18.43
N ASP A 111 -19.54 25.93 17.61
CA ASP A 111 -19.87 25.96 16.16
C ASP A 111 -19.14 27.08 15.40
N SER A 112 -17.89 27.32 15.76
CA SER A 112 -17.02 28.32 15.14
C SER A 112 -16.78 28.03 13.66
N PHE A 113 -16.44 29.06 12.89
CA PHE A 113 -16.08 28.87 11.47
C PHE A 113 -14.94 27.88 11.28
N GLN A 114 -15.18 26.84 10.48
CA GLN A 114 -14.25 25.72 10.21
C GLN A 114 -13.91 24.87 11.45
N GLU A 115 -14.70 24.90 12.49
CA GLU A 115 -14.60 23.95 13.59
C GLU A 115 -15.16 22.59 13.17
N ILE A 116 -14.46 21.52 13.55
CA ILE A 116 -14.93 20.12 13.45
C ILE A 116 -14.24 19.29 14.52
N ASP A 117 -14.96 18.39 15.16
CA ASP A 117 -14.36 17.35 16.01
C ASP A 117 -13.67 16.28 15.15
N ILE A 118 -12.48 16.61 14.65
CA ILE A 118 -11.72 15.68 13.81
C ILE A 118 -11.22 14.47 14.59
N THR A 119 -11.01 14.59 15.90
CA THR A 119 -10.62 13.47 16.76
C THR A 119 -11.74 12.44 16.84
N GLY A 120 -12.98 12.87 17.03
CA GLY A 120 -14.17 12.01 16.98
C GLY A 120 -14.38 11.36 15.62
N VAL A 121 -14.21 12.12 14.51
CA VAL A 121 -14.36 11.62 13.13
C VAL A 121 -13.32 10.53 12.82
N THR A 122 -12.07 10.68 13.29
CA THR A 122 -10.98 9.78 12.95
C THR A 122 -10.72 8.68 13.97
N LEU A 123 -11.43 8.66 15.08
CA LEU A 123 -11.28 7.66 16.14
C LEU A 123 -11.25 6.20 15.64
N PRO A 124 -12.15 5.75 14.73
CA PRO A 124 -12.17 4.35 14.27
C PRO A 124 -11.12 4.03 13.20
N ILE A 125 -10.40 5.01 12.68
CA ILE A 125 -9.47 4.87 11.57
C ILE A 125 -8.03 5.29 11.90
N THR A 126 -7.73 5.46 13.19
CA THR A 126 -6.39 5.79 13.69
C THR A 126 -5.98 4.85 14.82
N LYS A 127 -4.70 4.76 15.10
CA LYS A 127 -4.20 4.08 16.30
C LYS A 127 -4.48 4.91 17.54
N HIS A 128 -4.35 6.22 17.42
CA HIS A 128 -4.67 7.19 18.46
C HIS A 128 -4.88 8.58 17.89
N ASN A 129 -5.61 9.42 18.62
CA ASN A 129 -5.82 10.82 18.33
C ASN A 129 -5.43 11.65 19.53
N TYR A 130 -4.75 12.75 19.29
CA TYR A 130 -4.39 13.73 20.31
C TYR A 130 -5.08 15.05 20.03
N PHE A 131 -5.73 15.61 21.05
CA PHE A 131 -6.08 17.02 21.11
C PHE A 131 -5.08 17.73 22.03
N VAL A 132 -4.30 18.65 21.48
CA VAL A 132 -3.25 19.35 22.23
C VAL A 132 -3.81 20.59 22.91
N GLY A 133 -4.20 20.47 24.17
CA GLY A 133 -4.80 21.56 24.95
C GLY A 133 -3.82 22.61 25.47
N SER A 134 -2.51 22.37 25.44
CA SER A 134 -1.48 23.31 25.90
C SER A 134 -0.16 23.13 25.16
N VAL A 135 0.61 24.23 25.04
CA VAL A 135 1.89 24.24 24.32
C VAL A 135 2.98 23.41 25.01
N GLU A 136 2.91 23.28 26.33
CA GLU A 136 3.85 22.52 27.14
C GLU A 136 3.85 21.01 26.77
N ASN A 137 2.71 20.49 26.33
CA ASN A 137 2.54 19.09 25.95
C ASN A 137 2.85 18.81 24.46
N LEU A 138 3.00 19.86 23.64
CA LEU A 138 3.03 19.71 22.19
C LEU A 138 4.22 18.84 21.69
N ALA A 139 5.43 19.13 22.16
CA ALA A 139 6.62 18.39 21.76
C ALA A 139 6.53 16.90 22.14
N ASP A 140 6.12 16.60 23.36
CA ASP A 140 6.01 15.22 23.84
C ASP A 140 4.88 14.47 23.13
N THR A 141 3.76 15.13 22.83
CA THR A 141 2.69 14.56 22.01
C THR A 141 3.17 14.16 20.60
N ILE A 142 3.99 15.01 19.94
CA ILE A 142 4.53 14.69 18.63
C ILE A 142 5.50 13.50 18.72
N ARG A 143 6.39 13.48 19.70
CA ARG A 143 7.31 12.36 19.98
C ARG A 143 6.55 11.05 20.18
N GLU A 144 5.54 11.07 21.03
CA GLU A 144 4.68 9.91 21.29
C GLU A 144 3.93 9.45 20.03
N ALA A 145 3.40 10.38 19.23
CA ALA A 145 2.73 10.06 17.97
C ALA A 145 3.65 9.33 16.97
N PHE A 146 4.92 9.76 16.85
CA PHE A 146 5.91 9.08 16.01
C PHE A 146 6.25 7.69 16.53
N ALA A 147 6.45 7.53 17.84
CA ALA A 147 6.68 6.23 18.45
C ALA A 147 5.49 5.29 18.23
N LEU A 148 4.28 5.77 18.49
CA LEU A 148 3.05 4.99 18.38
C LEU A 148 2.74 4.59 16.92
N ALA A 149 2.95 5.51 15.96
CA ALA A 149 2.73 5.22 14.55
C ALA A 149 3.55 4.02 14.04
N GLN A 150 4.74 3.80 14.58
CA GLN A 150 5.68 2.74 14.21
C GLN A 150 5.61 1.49 15.09
N SER A 151 5.11 1.60 16.32
CA SER A 151 5.12 0.51 17.31
C SER A 151 4.13 -0.59 16.99
N GLY A 152 4.48 -1.84 17.29
CA GLY A 152 3.64 -3.01 17.07
C GLY A 152 3.21 -3.12 15.61
N ARG A 153 1.88 -3.20 15.36
CA ARG A 153 1.31 -3.02 14.02
C ARG A 153 1.30 -1.53 13.69
N PRO A 154 2.05 -1.07 12.68
CA PRO A 154 2.08 0.35 12.30
C PRO A 154 0.70 0.89 11.91
N GLY A 155 0.53 2.20 11.97
CA GLY A 155 -0.71 2.84 11.56
C GLY A 155 -0.73 4.34 11.82
N PRO A 156 -1.78 5.04 11.35
CA PRO A 156 -1.89 6.48 11.45
C PRO A 156 -2.20 6.95 12.89
N VAL A 157 -1.64 8.11 13.22
CA VAL A 157 -1.94 8.89 14.43
C VAL A 157 -2.30 10.31 14.01
N LEU A 158 -3.33 10.88 14.63
CA LEU A 158 -3.75 12.26 14.36
C LEU A 158 -3.39 13.15 15.55
N ILE A 159 -2.92 14.37 15.26
CA ILE A 159 -2.64 15.43 16.23
C ILE A 159 -3.43 16.66 15.84
N ASP A 160 -4.37 17.07 16.69
CA ASP A 160 -5.18 18.26 16.53
C ASP A 160 -4.60 19.40 17.38
N VAL A 161 -4.17 20.50 16.73
CA VAL A 161 -3.39 21.57 17.36
C VAL A 161 -4.14 22.91 17.25
N PRO A 162 -4.81 23.37 18.34
CA PRO A 162 -5.49 24.65 18.37
C PRO A 162 -4.58 25.84 18.09
N LYS A 163 -5.14 26.91 17.51
CA LYS A 163 -4.39 28.09 17.07
C LYS A 163 -3.69 28.84 18.20
N ASP A 164 -4.30 28.93 19.36
CA ASP A 164 -3.70 29.53 20.55
C ASP A 164 -2.51 28.73 21.06
N VAL A 165 -2.53 27.40 20.99
CA VAL A 165 -1.38 26.54 21.28
C VAL A 165 -0.24 26.80 20.29
N GLN A 166 -0.54 27.00 19.00
CA GLN A 166 0.50 27.30 17.98
C GLN A 166 1.21 28.64 18.27
N THR A 167 0.52 29.61 18.87
CA THR A 167 1.07 30.95 19.15
C THR A 167 1.66 31.11 20.56
N ALA A 168 1.28 30.26 21.51
CA ALA A 168 1.80 30.28 22.86
C ALA A 168 3.32 30.00 22.86
N VAL A 169 4.02 30.56 23.85
CA VAL A 169 5.48 30.41 24.00
C VAL A 169 5.79 29.51 25.17
N CYS A 170 6.68 28.56 24.96
CA CYS A 170 7.11 27.61 25.99
C CYS A 170 8.61 27.33 25.88
N ASP A 171 9.18 26.76 26.92
CA ASP A 171 10.55 26.24 26.89
C ASP A 171 10.60 24.95 26.05
N TYR A 172 11.49 24.92 25.07
CA TYR A 172 11.76 23.76 24.22
C TYR A 172 13.19 23.24 24.45
N GLU A 173 13.29 21.94 24.68
CA GLU A 173 14.55 21.20 24.75
C GLU A 173 14.56 20.12 23.66
N PRO A 174 15.50 20.17 22.70
CA PRO A 174 15.68 19.11 21.71
C PRO A 174 16.03 17.78 22.39
N GLN A 175 15.48 16.69 21.87
CA GLN A 175 15.78 15.33 22.33
C GLN A 175 16.28 14.48 21.16
N ALA A 176 16.83 13.30 21.46
CA ALA A 176 17.10 12.30 20.41
C ALA A 176 15.77 11.79 19.83
N PRO A 177 15.75 11.40 18.55
CA PRO A 177 14.56 10.78 17.94
C PRO A 177 14.04 9.62 18.79
N VAL A 178 12.73 9.58 19.00
CA VAL A 178 12.13 8.49 19.75
C VAL A 178 12.34 7.16 19.04
N GLN A 179 12.60 6.13 19.80
CA GLN A 179 12.66 4.78 19.27
C GLN A 179 11.27 4.14 19.41
N PRO A 180 10.78 3.42 18.38
CA PRO A 180 9.57 2.64 18.54
C PRO A 180 9.76 1.56 19.60
N GLU A 181 8.65 1.03 20.12
CA GLU A 181 8.67 -0.09 21.07
C GLU A 181 9.57 -1.23 20.56
N GLU A 182 10.36 -1.81 21.46
CA GLU A 182 11.26 -2.91 21.11
C GLU A 182 10.47 -4.11 20.56
N ARG A 183 10.91 -4.62 19.43
CA ARG A 183 10.31 -5.79 18.80
C ARG A 183 10.77 -7.07 19.50
N HIS A 184 9.87 -8.02 19.67
CA HIS A 184 10.15 -9.27 20.36
C HIS A 184 9.80 -10.47 19.48
N ALA A 185 10.59 -11.54 19.58
CA ALA A 185 10.24 -12.83 19.01
C ALA A 185 9.05 -13.46 19.75
N ALA A 186 8.36 -14.38 19.12
CA ALA A 186 7.36 -15.20 19.78
C ALA A 186 7.98 -16.05 20.91
N LYS A 187 7.13 -16.51 21.85
CA LYS A 187 7.56 -17.33 22.99
C LYS A 187 8.15 -18.67 22.52
N ASP A 188 9.26 -19.08 23.13
CA ASP A 188 10.00 -20.30 22.73
C ASP A 188 9.15 -21.57 22.76
N VAL A 189 8.18 -21.70 23.67
CA VAL A 189 7.25 -22.85 23.70
C VAL A 189 6.43 -22.93 22.42
N ARG A 190 5.93 -21.79 21.92
CA ARG A 190 5.14 -21.73 20.67
C ARG A 190 6.03 -21.99 19.45
N ILE A 191 7.27 -21.52 19.47
CA ILE A 191 8.26 -21.82 18.42
C ILE A 191 8.49 -23.32 18.32
N LYS A 192 8.66 -24.03 19.45
CA LYS A 192 8.83 -25.51 19.46
C LYS A 192 7.60 -26.23 18.90
N GLU A 193 6.39 -25.78 19.21
CA GLU A 193 5.14 -26.32 18.64
C GLU A 193 5.12 -26.13 17.12
N ALA A 194 5.46 -24.93 16.62
CA ALA A 194 5.54 -24.64 15.19
C ALA A 194 6.58 -25.54 14.49
N VAL A 195 7.76 -25.71 15.09
CA VAL A 195 8.83 -26.60 14.56
C VAL A 195 8.33 -28.03 14.43
N ALA A 196 7.58 -28.54 15.41
CA ALA A 196 7.02 -29.90 15.33
C ALA A 196 6.04 -30.05 14.15
N LEU A 197 5.16 -29.05 13.93
CA LEU A 197 4.23 -29.02 12.80
C LEU A 197 4.99 -28.97 11.45
N ILE A 198 6.01 -28.13 11.35
CA ILE A 198 6.82 -27.97 10.14
C ILE A 198 7.52 -29.27 9.80
N ASN A 199 8.16 -29.93 10.78
CA ASN A 199 8.89 -31.18 10.58
C ASN A 199 7.96 -32.37 10.22
N ALA A 200 6.68 -32.29 10.56
CA ALA A 200 5.69 -33.33 10.22
C ALA A 200 5.04 -33.13 8.84
N SER A 201 5.10 -31.92 8.29
CA SER A 201 4.43 -31.58 7.03
C SER A 201 5.09 -32.27 5.82
N LYS A 202 4.24 -32.66 4.86
CA LYS A 202 4.67 -33.22 3.56
C LYS A 202 4.46 -32.26 2.40
N ARG A 203 3.52 -31.29 2.56
CA ARG A 203 3.16 -30.29 1.55
C ARG A 203 3.09 -28.90 2.18
N PRO A 204 4.22 -28.37 2.69
CA PRO A 204 4.24 -27.04 3.28
C PRO A 204 4.05 -25.95 2.22
N PHE A 205 3.40 -24.86 2.60
CA PHE A 205 3.25 -23.65 1.81
C PHE A 205 3.57 -22.43 2.68
N ILE A 206 4.38 -21.50 2.19
CA ILE A 206 4.65 -20.23 2.88
C ILE A 206 3.78 -19.15 2.27
N TYR A 207 3.00 -18.47 3.11
CA TYR A 207 2.13 -17.36 2.73
C TYR A 207 2.52 -16.10 3.49
N PHE A 208 2.92 -15.03 2.78
CA PHE A 208 3.37 -13.81 3.44
C PHE A 208 2.57 -12.57 3.02
N GLY A 209 2.56 -11.58 3.91
CA GLY A 209 1.91 -10.28 3.70
C GLY A 209 2.83 -9.09 3.93
N GLY A 210 2.24 -7.92 4.08
CA GLY A 210 2.95 -6.67 4.35
C GLY A 210 3.80 -6.69 5.62
N GLY A 211 3.42 -7.51 6.62
CA GLY A 211 4.19 -7.68 7.85
C GLY A 211 5.58 -8.28 7.64
N LEU A 212 5.78 -9.12 6.61
CA LEU A 212 7.12 -9.57 6.22
C LEU A 212 8.01 -8.40 5.79
N ILE A 213 7.46 -7.50 4.96
CA ILE A 213 8.18 -6.32 4.44
C ILE A 213 8.50 -5.36 5.59
N THR A 214 7.53 -5.12 6.48
CA THR A 214 7.71 -4.22 7.65
C THR A 214 8.74 -4.76 8.64
N SER A 215 8.79 -6.08 8.81
CA SER A 215 9.74 -6.77 9.68
C SER A 215 11.12 -6.97 9.03
N GLU A 216 11.25 -6.75 7.71
CA GLU A 216 12.47 -7.00 6.93
C GLU A 216 12.97 -8.45 7.05
N ALA A 217 12.03 -9.42 6.98
CA ALA A 217 12.28 -10.83 7.26
C ALA A 217 12.44 -11.70 5.99
N GLN A 218 12.79 -11.09 4.85
CA GLN A 218 12.87 -11.77 3.56
C GLN A 218 13.90 -12.90 3.54
N GLU A 219 15.09 -12.63 4.07
CA GLU A 219 16.20 -13.60 4.10
C GLU A 219 15.86 -14.81 4.97
N GLU A 220 15.29 -14.56 6.15
CA GLU A 220 14.88 -15.62 7.07
C GLU A 220 13.74 -16.48 6.49
N MET A 221 12.79 -15.84 5.79
CA MET A 221 11.72 -16.57 5.10
C MET A 221 12.26 -17.43 3.97
N LEU A 222 13.15 -16.89 3.14
CA LEU A 222 13.77 -17.64 2.04
C LEU A 222 14.61 -18.81 2.57
N ALA A 223 15.37 -18.62 3.65
CA ALA A 223 16.11 -19.67 4.31
C ALA A 223 15.19 -20.80 4.86
N LEU A 224 14.03 -20.42 5.40
CA LEU A 224 13.01 -21.40 5.79
C LEU A 224 12.49 -22.17 4.58
N ALA A 225 12.09 -21.44 3.53
CA ALA A 225 11.52 -22.04 2.31
C ALA A 225 12.48 -23.05 1.64
N GLU A 226 13.77 -22.71 1.58
CA GLU A 226 14.80 -23.60 1.06
C GLU A 226 14.96 -24.84 1.93
N LYS A 227 15.00 -24.66 3.25
CA LYS A 227 15.23 -25.73 4.22
C LYS A 227 14.13 -26.78 4.23
N ILE A 228 12.87 -26.38 4.02
CA ILE A 228 11.69 -27.27 4.06
C ILE A 228 11.11 -27.58 2.68
N ASP A 229 11.75 -27.11 1.61
CA ASP A 229 11.34 -27.28 0.22
C ASP A 229 9.93 -26.77 -0.07
N ALA A 230 9.59 -25.60 0.49
CA ALA A 230 8.26 -25.00 0.38
C ALA A 230 8.15 -24.02 -0.78
N PRO A 231 7.07 -24.05 -1.58
CA PRO A 231 6.66 -22.94 -2.45
C PRO A 231 6.17 -21.75 -1.63
N ILE A 232 6.21 -20.57 -2.24
CA ILE A 232 5.91 -19.30 -1.61
C ILE A 232 4.83 -18.56 -2.40
N GLY A 233 3.82 -18.05 -1.70
CA GLY A 233 2.85 -17.10 -2.24
C GLY A 233 2.69 -15.88 -1.33
N CYS A 234 2.14 -14.80 -1.85
CA CYS A 234 1.93 -13.58 -1.07
C CYS A 234 0.50 -13.04 -1.15
N SER A 235 0.15 -12.18 -0.21
CA SER A 235 -1.02 -11.30 -0.34
C SER A 235 -0.71 -10.12 -1.28
N LEU A 236 -1.72 -9.37 -1.70
CA LEU A 236 -1.52 -8.12 -2.46
C LEU A 236 -0.50 -7.19 -1.77
N MET A 237 -0.60 -7.04 -0.44
CA MET A 237 0.31 -6.20 0.35
C MET A 237 1.71 -6.82 0.56
N GLY A 238 1.88 -8.09 0.23
CA GLY A 238 3.18 -8.78 0.24
C GLY A 238 3.97 -8.64 -1.05
N LEU A 239 3.33 -8.21 -2.14
CA LEU A 239 4.00 -8.03 -3.44
C LEU A 239 5.23 -7.12 -3.29
N SER A 240 6.26 -7.40 -4.07
CA SER A 240 7.61 -6.87 -3.95
C SER A 240 8.38 -7.27 -2.67
N GLY A 241 7.82 -8.08 -1.77
CA GLY A 241 8.54 -8.56 -0.58
C GLY A 241 9.76 -9.41 -0.94
N ILE A 242 9.70 -10.14 -2.04
CA ILE A 242 10.83 -10.87 -2.64
C ILE A 242 10.84 -10.64 -4.16
N PRO A 243 11.96 -10.93 -4.86
CA PRO A 243 11.99 -10.89 -6.32
C PRO A 243 10.91 -11.80 -6.92
N THR A 244 10.14 -11.27 -7.88
CA THR A 244 9.02 -12.01 -8.49
C THR A 244 9.46 -13.16 -9.38
N ASP A 245 10.71 -13.16 -9.81
CA ASP A 245 11.34 -14.25 -10.57
C ASP A 245 12.03 -15.31 -9.69
N HIS A 246 11.87 -15.23 -8.36
CA HIS A 246 12.41 -16.24 -7.47
C HIS A 246 11.77 -17.62 -7.75
N PRO A 247 12.55 -18.71 -7.93
CA PRO A 247 12.05 -19.99 -8.43
C PRO A 247 10.94 -20.62 -7.56
N ARG A 248 10.92 -20.34 -6.25
CA ARG A 248 9.90 -20.82 -5.31
C ARG A 248 8.67 -19.92 -5.25
N PHE A 249 8.70 -18.72 -5.86
CA PHE A 249 7.58 -17.79 -5.82
C PHE A 249 6.52 -18.16 -6.86
N LEU A 250 5.28 -18.33 -6.39
CA LEU A 250 4.14 -18.69 -7.22
C LEU A 250 3.21 -17.51 -7.53
N GLY A 251 3.50 -16.33 -6.97
CA GLY A 251 2.70 -15.13 -7.16
C GLY A 251 1.72 -14.85 -6.04
N MET A 252 0.78 -13.95 -6.33
CA MET A 252 -0.22 -13.45 -5.40
C MET A 252 -1.34 -14.46 -5.16
N GLN A 253 -1.85 -14.51 -3.93
CA GLN A 253 -3.02 -15.24 -3.49
C GLN A 253 -4.30 -14.39 -3.59
N GLY A 254 -5.44 -15.04 -3.67
CA GLY A 254 -6.75 -14.42 -3.50
C GLY A 254 -7.59 -14.38 -4.77
N MET A 255 -8.67 -13.57 -4.73
CA MET A 255 -9.72 -13.51 -5.75
C MET A 255 -9.17 -13.39 -7.19
N HIS A 256 -8.13 -12.60 -7.39
CA HIS A 256 -7.43 -12.40 -8.66
C HIS A 256 -5.96 -12.86 -8.57
N GLY A 257 -5.69 -13.83 -7.69
CA GLY A 257 -4.37 -14.40 -7.51
C GLY A 257 -3.97 -15.31 -8.67
N HIS A 258 -2.71 -15.75 -8.66
CA HIS A 258 -2.20 -16.73 -9.60
C HIS A 258 -2.79 -18.11 -9.31
N TYR A 259 -3.14 -18.83 -10.36
CA TYR A 259 -3.74 -20.17 -10.24
C TYR A 259 -2.83 -21.14 -9.50
N ALA A 260 -1.56 -21.24 -9.91
CA ALA A 260 -0.61 -22.13 -9.29
C ALA A 260 -0.41 -21.83 -7.79
N SER A 261 -0.35 -20.55 -7.43
CA SER A 261 -0.23 -20.10 -6.05
C SER A 261 -1.46 -20.49 -5.22
N SER A 262 -2.65 -20.24 -5.75
CA SER A 262 -3.92 -20.51 -5.06
C SER A 262 -4.16 -22.01 -4.88
N MET A 263 -3.88 -22.82 -5.91
CA MET A 263 -4.02 -24.28 -5.84
C MET A 263 -2.97 -24.92 -4.95
N ALA A 264 -1.71 -24.47 -4.99
CA ALA A 264 -0.67 -24.97 -4.09
C ALA A 264 -1.02 -24.71 -2.61
N MET A 265 -1.58 -23.53 -2.29
CA MET A 265 -2.05 -23.25 -0.94
C MET A 265 -3.28 -24.11 -0.57
N HIS A 266 -4.19 -24.38 -1.51
CA HIS A 266 -5.35 -25.24 -1.30
C HIS A 266 -4.96 -26.69 -0.99
N ASP A 267 -3.96 -27.23 -1.71
CA ASP A 267 -3.51 -28.60 -1.58
C ASP A 267 -2.49 -28.83 -0.46
N ALA A 268 -1.99 -27.76 0.15
CA ALA A 268 -1.04 -27.82 1.25
C ALA A 268 -1.61 -28.56 2.47
N ASP A 269 -0.76 -29.27 3.21
CA ASP A 269 -1.09 -29.82 4.53
C ASP A 269 -0.66 -28.90 5.69
N LEU A 270 0.19 -27.90 5.38
CA LEU A 270 0.63 -26.87 6.31
C LEU A 270 0.79 -25.54 5.58
N ILE A 271 0.15 -24.50 6.12
CA ILE A 271 0.36 -23.11 5.71
C ILE A 271 1.13 -22.38 6.81
N ILE A 272 2.28 -21.81 6.45
CA ILE A 272 3.08 -20.96 7.34
C ILE A 272 2.81 -19.51 6.92
N SER A 273 1.99 -18.80 7.68
CA SER A 273 1.58 -17.43 7.38
C SER A 273 2.40 -16.41 8.18
N LEU A 274 2.98 -15.43 7.46
CA LEU A 274 3.97 -14.49 7.96
C LEU A 274 3.50 -13.04 7.78
N GLY A 275 3.04 -12.41 8.87
CA GLY A 275 2.59 -11.02 8.85
C GLY A 275 1.50 -10.77 7.83
N VAL A 276 0.47 -11.61 7.83
CA VAL A 276 -0.65 -11.59 6.88
C VAL A 276 -1.99 -11.67 7.61
N ARG A 277 -2.95 -10.88 7.15
CA ARG A 277 -4.34 -10.95 7.60
C ARG A 277 -5.15 -11.75 6.59
N PHE A 278 -5.82 -12.78 7.03
CA PHE A 278 -6.67 -13.62 6.18
C PHE A 278 -7.99 -12.90 5.87
N ASN A 279 -7.97 -11.90 4.96
CA ASN A 279 -9.19 -11.19 4.58
C ASN A 279 -10.06 -12.00 3.60
N ASP A 280 -11.28 -11.52 3.37
CA ASP A 280 -12.28 -12.16 2.52
C ASP A 280 -11.85 -12.32 1.05
N ARG A 281 -10.99 -11.43 0.55
CA ARG A 281 -10.46 -11.50 -0.82
C ARG A 281 -9.51 -12.67 -1.03
N VAL A 282 -8.93 -13.21 0.04
CA VAL A 282 -8.04 -14.38 0.01
C VAL A 282 -8.77 -15.64 0.42
N THR A 283 -9.58 -15.56 1.49
CA THR A 283 -10.23 -16.75 2.04
C THR A 283 -11.43 -17.21 1.24
N GLY A 284 -12.08 -16.33 0.48
CA GLY A 284 -13.34 -16.66 -0.17
C GLY A 284 -14.34 -17.25 0.81
N ASN A 285 -14.78 -18.48 0.57
CA ASN A 285 -15.61 -19.24 1.50
C ASN A 285 -14.74 -19.79 2.64
N ARG A 286 -14.85 -19.20 3.83
CA ARG A 286 -14.05 -19.56 5.02
C ARG A 286 -14.21 -21.01 5.44
N GLU A 287 -15.40 -21.58 5.25
CA GLU A 287 -15.67 -22.98 5.61
C GLU A 287 -14.96 -23.97 4.68
N LYS A 288 -14.62 -23.53 3.48
CA LYS A 288 -13.90 -24.32 2.48
C LYS A 288 -12.41 -23.97 2.38
N PHE A 289 -11.97 -22.85 2.97
CA PHE A 289 -10.59 -22.39 2.89
C PHE A 289 -9.64 -23.32 3.65
N ALA A 290 -8.57 -23.74 2.98
CA ALA A 290 -7.44 -24.48 3.56
C ALA A 290 -7.83 -25.71 4.41
N LYS A 291 -8.88 -26.46 4.02
CA LYS A 291 -9.42 -27.60 4.78
C LYS A 291 -8.42 -28.70 5.07
N LEU A 292 -7.42 -28.87 4.22
CA LEU A 292 -6.39 -29.90 4.35
C LEU A 292 -5.22 -29.45 5.22
N ALA A 293 -5.08 -28.13 5.42
CA ALA A 293 -3.89 -27.58 6.04
C ALA A 293 -4.08 -27.24 7.52
N GLN A 294 -3.06 -27.52 8.31
CA GLN A 294 -2.84 -26.83 9.58
C GLN A 294 -2.22 -25.45 9.28
N ILE A 295 -2.52 -24.44 10.12
CA ILE A 295 -2.03 -23.09 9.92
C ILE A 295 -1.13 -22.68 11.08
N ILE A 296 0.11 -22.32 10.76
CA ILE A 296 0.99 -21.55 11.64
C ILE A 296 0.83 -20.09 11.30
N HIS A 297 0.49 -19.24 12.27
CA HIS A 297 0.29 -17.82 12.05
C HIS A 297 1.23 -16.98 12.91
N ILE A 298 2.19 -16.30 12.27
CA ILE A 298 3.14 -15.40 12.92
C ILE A 298 2.70 -13.97 12.62
N ASP A 299 2.34 -13.23 13.66
CA ASP A 299 1.93 -11.82 13.56
C ASP A 299 2.32 -11.04 14.82
N VAL A 300 2.69 -9.77 14.65
CA VAL A 300 2.97 -8.85 15.75
C VAL A 300 1.69 -8.49 16.52
N ASP A 301 0.55 -8.43 15.81
CA ASP A 301 -0.77 -8.14 16.38
C ASP A 301 -1.46 -9.42 16.84
N GLY A 302 -1.49 -9.63 18.15
CA GLY A 302 -2.17 -10.80 18.73
C GLY A 302 -3.67 -10.89 18.42
N SER A 303 -4.32 -9.77 18.06
CA SER A 303 -5.74 -9.75 17.69
C SER A 303 -6.03 -10.36 16.32
N GLU A 304 -5.03 -10.47 15.45
CA GLU A 304 -5.16 -11.11 14.14
C GLU A 304 -5.06 -12.65 14.23
N LEU A 305 -4.44 -13.17 15.30
CA LEU A 305 -4.29 -14.62 15.47
C LEU A 305 -5.64 -15.31 15.69
N SER A 306 -5.99 -16.25 14.81
CA SER A 306 -7.26 -16.98 14.80
C SER A 306 -8.52 -16.12 14.65
N LYS A 307 -8.41 -14.89 14.17
CA LYS A 307 -9.52 -13.96 13.95
C LYS A 307 -10.43 -14.40 12.79
N THR A 308 -9.85 -14.74 11.65
CA THR A 308 -10.58 -15.09 10.43
C THR A 308 -10.54 -16.58 10.13
N VAL A 309 -9.37 -17.19 10.32
CA VAL A 309 -9.13 -18.63 10.16
C VAL A 309 -8.49 -19.18 11.42
N ASN A 310 -8.87 -20.39 11.83
CA ASN A 310 -8.30 -21.02 13.01
C ASN A 310 -6.83 -21.40 12.75
N SER A 311 -5.91 -20.93 13.57
CA SER A 311 -4.52 -21.34 13.53
C SER A 311 -4.25 -22.48 14.50
N ALA A 312 -3.61 -23.55 14.03
CA ALA A 312 -3.11 -24.65 14.86
C ALA A 312 -2.02 -24.16 15.81
N CYS A 313 -1.21 -23.20 15.34
CA CYS A 313 -0.17 -22.58 16.16
C CYS A 313 -0.08 -21.07 15.85
N GLY A 314 -0.55 -20.23 16.78
CA GLY A 314 -0.42 -18.77 16.73
C GLY A 314 0.85 -18.32 17.45
N LEU A 315 1.70 -17.54 16.78
CA LEU A 315 2.94 -16.97 17.32
C LEU A 315 2.85 -15.45 17.31
N ARG A 316 2.58 -14.84 18.47
CA ARG A 316 2.61 -13.39 18.61
C ARG A 316 4.07 -12.92 18.71
N GLY A 317 4.54 -12.17 17.72
CA GLY A 317 5.89 -11.61 17.69
C GLY A 317 6.27 -11.05 16.33
N ASP A 318 7.41 -10.36 16.31
CA ASP A 318 8.03 -9.89 15.07
C ASP A 318 8.42 -11.09 14.19
N VAL A 319 8.15 -11.00 12.89
CA VAL A 319 8.36 -12.11 11.94
C VAL A 319 9.83 -12.46 11.84
N LYS A 320 10.73 -11.45 11.67
CA LYS A 320 12.17 -11.66 11.53
C LYS A 320 12.75 -12.35 12.76
N LEU A 321 12.53 -11.76 13.93
CA LEU A 321 13.06 -12.26 15.19
C LEU A 321 12.52 -13.66 15.53
N THR A 322 11.27 -13.94 15.16
CA THR A 322 10.66 -15.26 15.34
C THR A 322 11.28 -16.29 14.40
N LEU A 323 11.47 -15.94 13.12
CA LEU A 323 12.11 -16.83 12.14
C LEU A 323 13.58 -17.09 12.48
N GLN A 324 14.33 -16.10 12.97
CA GLN A 324 15.71 -16.27 13.43
C GLN A 324 15.85 -17.35 14.51
N LYS A 325 14.86 -17.46 15.40
CA LYS A 325 14.82 -18.53 16.40
C LYS A 325 14.29 -19.86 15.86
N LEU A 326 13.34 -19.81 14.94
CA LEU A 326 12.63 -20.98 14.42
C LEU A 326 13.48 -21.76 13.39
N VAL A 327 14.05 -21.06 12.41
CA VAL A 327 14.76 -21.68 11.26
C VAL A 327 15.89 -22.63 11.70
N PRO A 328 16.74 -22.30 12.69
CA PRO A 328 17.78 -23.22 13.14
C PRO A 328 17.25 -24.56 13.67
N LEU A 329 16.03 -24.58 14.24
CA LEU A 329 15.43 -25.75 14.89
C LEU A 329 14.68 -26.69 13.93
N VAL A 330 14.37 -26.23 12.72
CA VAL A 330 13.66 -27.01 11.70
C VAL A 330 14.61 -27.98 11.01
N ASN A 331 14.13 -29.18 10.70
CA ASN A 331 14.89 -30.16 9.92
C ASN A 331 14.94 -29.74 8.44
N ALA A 332 16.08 -29.99 7.78
CA ALA A 332 16.17 -29.89 6.33
C ALA A 332 15.55 -31.13 5.68
N GLU A 333 14.60 -30.94 4.78
CA GLU A 333 13.94 -32.06 4.10
C GLU A 333 13.52 -31.64 2.69
N GLN A 334 13.91 -32.44 1.68
CA GLN A 334 13.45 -32.29 0.30
C GLN A 334 12.10 -32.99 0.12
N LYS A 335 11.22 -32.41 -0.72
CA LYS A 335 9.84 -32.89 -0.93
C LYS A 335 9.54 -33.05 -2.43
N PRO A 336 10.20 -34.02 -3.12
CA PRO A 336 10.16 -34.14 -4.57
C PRO A 336 8.77 -34.36 -5.14
N ASP A 337 7.90 -35.07 -4.42
CA ASP A 337 6.51 -35.28 -4.86
C ASP A 337 5.70 -33.97 -4.80
N TRP A 338 5.98 -33.13 -3.81
CA TRP A 338 5.34 -31.82 -3.68
C TRP A 338 5.87 -30.83 -4.73
N GLU A 339 7.17 -30.79 -4.93
CA GLU A 339 7.81 -30.00 -5.98
C GLU A 339 7.24 -30.36 -7.36
N LYS A 340 7.10 -31.65 -7.67
CA LYS A 340 6.49 -32.13 -8.91
C LYS A 340 5.03 -31.68 -9.05
N ALA A 341 4.24 -31.76 -7.99
CA ALA A 341 2.85 -31.30 -8.01
C ALA A 341 2.77 -29.79 -8.27
N VAL A 342 3.58 -28.99 -7.59
CA VAL A 342 3.64 -27.52 -7.78
C VAL A 342 4.07 -27.17 -9.21
N LYS A 343 5.02 -27.90 -9.79
CA LYS A 343 5.43 -27.69 -11.19
C LYS A 343 4.27 -27.95 -12.16
N ALA A 344 3.50 -29.01 -11.96
CA ALA A 344 2.31 -29.28 -12.77
C ALA A 344 1.25 -28.17 -12.66
N LEU A 345 1.08 -27.56 -11.49
CA LEU A 345 0.18 -26.40 -11.33
C LEU A 345 0.67 -25.17 -12.13
N LYS A 346 1.97 -24.91 -12.18
CA LYS A 346 2.56 -23.85 -13.03
C LYS A 346 2.36 -24.14 -14.52
N GLU A 347 2.53 -25.37 -14.93
CA GLU A 347 2.28 -25.79 -16.33
C GLU A 347 0.81 -25.56 -16.70
N THR A 348 -0.13 -25.97 -15.84
CA THR A 348 -1.56 -25.69 -16.01
C THR A 348 -1.85 -24.20 -16.10
N GLU A 349 -1.25 -23.37 -15.23
CA GLU A 349 -1.43 -21.91 -15.27
C GLU A 349 -0.98 -21.31 -16.61
N ASN A 350 0.13 -21.79 -17.15
CA ASN A 350 0.65 -21.30 -18.43
C ASN A 350 -0.32 -21.53 -19.60
N ASP A 351 -1.16 -22.59 -19.56
CA ASP A 351 -2.18 -22.84 -20.59
C ASP A 351 -3.31 -21.80 -20.61
N TYR A 352 -3.43 -21.01 -19.53
CA TYR A 352 -4.44 -19.96 -19.38
C TYR A 352 -3.88 -18.54 -19.49
N LEU A 353 -2.57 -18.37 -19.67
CA LEU A 353 -1.99 -17.04 -19.85
C LEU A 353 -2.54 -16.38 -21.12
N ASP A 354 -2.89 -15.10 -21.00
CA ASP A 354 -3.26 -14.29 -22.17
C ASP A 354 -2.03 -13.98 -23.01
N ILE A 355 -1.83 -14.77 -24.07
CA ILE A 355 -0.75 -14.60 -25.04
C ILE A 355 -1.23 -13.99 -26.37
N ARG A 356 -2.46 -13.45 -26.41
CA ARG A 356 -3.00 -12.82 -27.62
C ARG A 356 -2.08 -11.70 -28.11
N PRO A 357 -1.91 -11.55 -29.45
CA PRO A 357 -1.17 -10.41 -30.00
C PRO A 357 -1.95 -9.10 -29.80
N GLY A 358 -1.25 -7.97 -29.89
CA GLY A 358 -1.84 -6.64 -29.76
C GLY A 358 -1.70 -6.04 -28.36
N LEU A 359 -2.33 -4.89 -28.16
CA LEU A 359 -2.25 -4.14 -26.90
C LEU A 359 -3.30 -4.66 -25.90
N THR A 360 -3.01 -5.83 -25.31
CA THR A 360 -3.76 -6.36 -24.17
C THR A 360 -3.24 -5.77 -22.87
N PRO A 361 -4.02 -5.80 -21.77
CA PRO A 361 -3.54 -5.34 -20.46
C PRO A 361 -2.24 -6.02 -20.03
N ARG A 362 -2.14 -7.35 -20.24
CA ARG A 362 -0.91 -8.10 -19.95
C ARG A 362 0.27 -7.61 -20.79
N ASN A 363 0.08 -7.45 -22.10
CA ASN A 363 1.15 -6.98 -22.98
C ASN A 363 1.60 -5.55 -22.63
N ALA A 364 0.69 -4.69 -22.17
CA ALA A 364 1.02 -3.35 -21.68
C ALA A 364 1.97 -3.42 -20.45
N ILE A 365 1.64 -4.26 -19.47
CA ILE A 365 2.50 -4.43 -18.28
C ILE A 365 3.82 -5.14 -18.64
N MET A 366 3.79 -6.13 -19.52
CA MET A 366 5.03 -6.81 -19.97
C MET A 366 5.96 -5.85 -20.74
N THR A 367 5.39 -4.87 -21.45
CA THR A 367 6.17 -3.80 -22.10
C THR A 367 6.76 -2.86 -21.05
N LEU A 368 5.98 -2.45 -20.03
CA LEU A 368 6.48 -1.66 -18.90
C LEU A 368 7.68 -2.33 -18.22
N ASN A 369 7.63 -3.64 -17.99
CA ASN A 369 8.70 -4.39 -17.31
C ASN A 369 10.08 -4.24 -17.97
N LYS A 370 10.14 -3.95 -19.28
CA LYS A 370 11.42 -3.74 -19.99
C LYS A 370 12.12 -2.43 -19.59
N HIS A 371 11.34 -1.46 -19.09
CA HIS A 371 11.79 -0.12 -18.75
C HIS A 371 11.97 0.09 -17.23
N LEU A 372 11.48 -0.85 -16.39
CA LEU A 372 11.58 -0.75 -14.94
C LEU A 372 13.02 -0.98 -14.46
N GLY A 373 13.56 -0.02 -13.71
CA GLY A 373 14.76 -0.21 -12.91
C GLY A 373 14.46 -0.97 -11.61
N GLU A 374 15.46 -1.56 -10.98
CA GLU A 374 15.31 -2.31 -9.72
C GLU A 374 14.73 -1.46 -8.57
N ASN A 375 15.02 -0.16 -8.58
CA ASN A 375 14.56 0.77 -7.55
C ASN A 375 13.22 1.46 -7.89
N THR A 376 12.71 1.30 -9.11
CA THR A 376 11.50 1.96 -9.54
C THR A 376 10.30 1.46 -8.73
N ALA A 377 9.64 2.37 -8.02
CA ALA A 377 8.40 2.08 -7.34
C ALA A 377 7.23 2.10 -8.34
N VAL A 378 6.36 1.10 -8.28
CA VAL A 378 5.13 1.03 -9.06
C VAL A 378 3.96 1.22 -8.12
N ALA A 379 3.33 2.38 -8.20
CA ALA A 379 2.06 2.66 -7.53
C ALA A 379 0.89 2.23 -8.42
N THR A 380 -0.19 1.78 -7.83
CA THR A 380 -1.42 1.51 -8.56
C THR A 380 -2.58 2.29 -7.98
N ASP A 381 -3.50 2.68 -8.83
CA ASP A 381 -4.84 2.98 -8.40
C ASP A 381 -5.67 1.69 -8.24
N VAL A 382 -6.98 1.78 -7.97
CA VAL A 382 -7.84 0.64 -7.70
C VAL A 382 -8.79 0.34 -8.86
N GLY A 383 -8.74 -0.89 -9.35
CA GLY A 383 -9.53 -1.38 -10.48
C GLY A 383 -8.88 -2.59 -11.16
N GLN A 384 -9.27 -2.88 -12.40
CA GLN A 384 -8.66 -3.96 -13.18
C GLN A 384 -7.15 -3.73 -13.38
N HIS A 385 -6.74 -2.50 -13.64
CA HIS A 385 -5.33 -2.10 -13.81
C HIS A 385 -4.46 -2.47 -12.59
N GLN A 386 -5.02 -2.36 -11.35
CA GLN A 386 -4.36 -2.80 -10.13
C GLN A 386 -4.05 -4.30 -10.17
N MET A 387 -5.02 -5.10 -10.56
CA MET A 387 -4.87 -6.55 -10.59
C MET A 387 -3.94 -7.00 -11.73
N TRP A 388 -4.05 -6.40 -12.92
CA TRP A 388 -3.12 -6.68 -14.00
C TRP A 388 -1.68 -6.32 -13.63
N ALA A 389 -1.47 -5.19 -12.94
CA ALA A 389 -0.17 -4.82 -12.41
C ALA A 389 0.32 -5.83 -11.35
N ALA A 390 -0.55 -6.20 -10.40
CA ALA A 390 -0.24 -7.15 -9.35
C ALA A 390 0.14 -8.56 -9.87
N GLN A 391 -0.46 -8.97 -10.99
CA GLN A 391 -0.19 -10.26 -11.63
C GLN A 391 1.07 -10.26 -12.52
N ASN A 392 1.47 -9.11 -13.09
CA ASN A 392 2.42 -9.11 -14.20
C ASN A 392 3.64 -8.19 -14.03
N VAL A 393 3.67 -7.29 -13.02
CA VAL A 393 4.85 -6.45 -12.79
C VAL A 393 5.97 -7.25 -12.15
N ASN A 394 7.18 -7.07 -12.66
CA ASN A 394 8.39 -7.70 -12.13
C ASN A 394 9.07 -6.80 -11.09
N PHE A 395 9.14 -7.27 -9.85
CA PHE A 395 9.83 -6.59 -8.76
C PHE A 395 11.14 -7.29 -8.41
N LYS A 396 12.17 -6.51 -8.10
CA LYS A 396 13.49 -7.01 -7.67
C LYS A 396 13.80 -6.68 -6.21
N LYS A 397 13.16 -5.64 -5.66
CA LYS A 397 13.43 -5.14 -4.31
C LYS A 397 12.13 -4.95 -3.52
N PRO A 398 12.18 -5.05 -2.19
CA PRO A 398 11.03 -4.78 -1.33
C PRO A 398 10.59 -3.32 -1.39
N ARG A 399 9.36 -3.05 -0.96
CA ARG A 399 8.75 -1.70 -0.90
C ARG A 399 8.60 -1.03 -2.27
N ARG A 400 8.53 -1.81 -3.36
CA ARG A 400 8.39 -1.25 -4.73
C ARG A 400 6.99 -1.42 -5.30
N PHE A 401 6.11 -2.17 -4.67
CA PHE A 401 4.68 -2.21 -4.99
C PHE A 401 3.88 -1.38 -3.97
N ILE A 402 3.18 -0.35 -4.45
CA ILE A 402 2.46 0.62 -3.63
C ILE A 402 0.99 0.65 -4.08
N SER A 403 0.10 0.17 -3.23
CA SER A 403 -1.30 -0.01 -3.62
C SER A 403 -2.22 0.07 -2.40
N SER A 404 -3.44 0.56 -2.56
CA SER A 404 -4.49 0.52 -1.53
C SER A 404 -5.14 -0.86 -1.53
N GLY A 405 -4.67 -1.74 -0.65
CA GLY A 405 -5.15 -3.14 -0.59
C GLY A 405 -6.33 -3.36 0.35
N GLY A 406 -6.34 -2.71 1.50
CA GLY A 406 -7.37 -2.89 2.52
C GLY A 406 -8.63 -2.07 2.27
N LEU A 407 -8.52 -0.78 2.01
CA LEU A 407 -9.66 0.10 1.74
C LEU A 407 -10.09 0.05 0.27
N GLY A 408 -9.15 -0.17 -0.66
CA GLY A 408 -9.46 -0.19 -2.09
C GLY A 408 -9.80 1.20 -2.63
N THR A 409 -9.01 2.20 -2.30
CA THR A 409 -9.26 3.61 -2.57
C THR A 409 -8.96 3.97 -4.02
N MET A 410 -9.99 4.21 -4.83
CA MET A 410 -9.83 4.88 -6.13
C MET A 410 -9.38 6.33 -5.91
N GLY A 411 -8.40 6.80 -6.70
CA GLY A 411 -7.77 8.12 -6.52
C GLY A 411 -6.55 8.13 -5.59
N PHE A 412 -6.14 6.97 -5.07
CA PHE A 412 -4.93 6.81 -4.25
C PHE A 412 -3.65 7.00 -5.05
N GLY A 413 -3.63 6.51 -6.28
CA GLY A 413 -2.41 6.17 -7.00
C GLY A 413 -1.48 7.34 -7.30
N LEU A 414 -2.01 8.51 -7.76
CA LEU A 414 -1.15 9.63 -8.17
C LEU A 414 -0.44 10.27 -6.98
N GLY A 415 -1.17 10.54 -5.89
CA GLY A 415 -0.55 11.03 -4.66
C GLY A 415 0.53 10.06 -4.16
N ALA A 416 0.22 8.76 -4.11
CA ALA A 416 1.16 7.74 -3.65
C ALA A 416 2.41 7.62 -4.54
N ALA A 417 2.26 7.74 -5.87
CA ALA A 417 3.39 7.75 -6.80
C ALA A 417 4.30 8.98 -6.58
N ILE A 418 3.71 10.16 -6.38
CA ILE A 418 4.43 11.39 -6.03
C ILE A 418 5.20 11.18 -4.73
N GLY A 419 4.54 10.69 -3.68
CA GLY A 419 5.17 10.44 -2.39
C GLY A 419 6.34 9.44 -2.47
N ALA A 420 6.16 8.37 -3.23
CA ALA A 420 7.21 7.37 -3.46
C ALA A 420 8.42 7.96 -4.19
N ALA A 421 8.20 8.73 -5.26
CA ALA A 421 9.29 9.36 -5.99
C ALA A 421 10.05 10.38 -5.12
N VAL A 422 9.33 11.19 -4.35
CA VAL A 422 9.93 12.17 -3.42
C VAL A 422 10.74 11.48 -2.33
N GLY A 423 10.21 10.39 -1.76
CA GLY A 423 10.85 9.68 -0.65
C GLY A 423 12.08 8.88 -1.06
N THR A 424 12.09 8.34 -2.26
CA THR A 424 13.22 7.54 -2.77
C THR A 424 14.23 8.33 -3.57
N GLY A 425 13.86 9.53 -4.05
CA GLY A 425 14.67 10.29 -5.01
C GLY A 425 14.73 9.65 -6.41
N GLU A 426 13.92 8.64 -6.65
CA GLU A 426 13.90 7.84 -7.87
C GLU A 426 12.60 8.08 -8.66
N ARG A 427 12.61 7.77 -9.93
CA ARG A 427 11.39 7.75 -10.74
C ARG A 427 10.38 6.74 -10.21
N SER A 428 9.11 7.10 -10.17
CA SER A 428 8.02 6.17 -9.90
C SER A 428 7.15 5.96 -11.15
N VAL A 429 6.41 4.88 -11.15
CA VAL A 429 5.38 4.59 -12.16
C VAL A 429 4.02 4.51 -11.46
N LEU A 430 3.02 5.15 -12.05
CA LEU A 430 1.62 4.97 -11.70
C LEU A 430 0.93 4.12 -12.76
N VAL A 431 0.34 2.99 -12.37
CA VAL A 431 -0.59 2.24 -13.21
C VAL A 431 -2.00 2.56 -12.75
N THR A 432 -2.78 3.23 -13.59
CA THR A 432 -4.13 3.71 -13.26
C THR A 432 -5.12 3.44 -14.39
N GLY A 433 -6.41 3.64 -14.15
CA GLY A 433 -7.48 3.63 -15.15
C GLY A 433 -8.09 5.02 -15.27
N ASP A 434 -8.78 5.28 -16.39
CA ASP A 434 -9.44 6.55 -16.68
C ASP A 434 -10.48 6.97 -15.62
N GLY A 435 -11.15 6.00 -15.00
CA GLY A 435 -12.07 6.24 -13.88
C GLY A 435 -11.38 6.74 -12.62
N SER A 436 -10.32 6.03 -12.19
CA SER A 436 -9.56 6.36 -10.97
C SER A 436 -8.72 7.62 -11.14
N PHE A 437 -8.02 7.76 -12.27
CA PHE A 437 -7.24 8.95 -12.56
C PHE A 437 -8.09 10.23 -12.52
N GLY A 438 -9.33 10.13 -13.03
CA GLY A 438 -10.30 11.23 -12.98
C GLY A 438 -10.68 11.71 -11.57
N MET A 439 -10.37 10.94 -10.52
CA MET A 439 -10.64 11.33 -9.12
C MET A 439 -9.50 12.13 -8.47
N CYS A 440 -8.29 12.06 -9.01
CA CYS A 440 -7.09 12.66 -8.40
C CYS A 440 -6.19 13.39 -9.42
N LEU A 441 -6.67 13.61 -10.63
CA LEU A 441 -5.90 14.22 -11.73
C LEU A 441 -5.34 15.62 -11.39
N ASN A 442 -5.96 16.33 -10.45
CA ASN A 442 -5.50 17.61 -9.94
C ASN A 442 -4.09 17.55 -9.31
N GLU A 443 -3.69 16.39 -8.76
CA GLU A 443 -2.35 16.20 -8.23
C GLU A 443 -1.25 16.20 -9.31
N LEU A 444 -1.63 16.19 -10.60
CA LEU A 444 -0.69 16.42 -11.68
C LEU A 444 -0.02 17.81 -11.56
N THR A 445 -0.76 18.81 -11.04
CA THR A 445 -0.19 20.13 -10.67
C THR A 445 0.96 19.96 -9.68
N THR A 446 0.82 19.13 -8.66
CA THR A 446 1.85 18.87 -7.66
C THR A 446 3.09 18.25 -8.32
N ALA A 447 2.90 17.22 -9.14
CA ALA A 447 4.00 16.56 -9.84
C ALA A 447 4.75 17.54 -10.76
N VAL A 448 4.04 18.36 -11.52
CA VAL A 448 4.62 19.37 -12.42
C VAL A 448 5.36 20.46 -11.64
N THR A 449 4.72 21.04 -10.60
CA THR A 449 5.29 22.15 -9.82
C THR A 449 6.65 21.79 -9.20
N TYR A 450 6.79 20.56 -8.75
CA TYR A 450 8.03 20.10 -8.09
C TYR A 450 8.91 19.23 -8.99
N ASN A 451 8.58 19.15 -10.27
CA ASN A 451 9.29 18.34 -11.26
C ASN A 451 9.49 16.88 -10.79
N VAL A 452 8.43 16.28 -10.21
CA VAL A 452 8.49 14.90 -9.71
C VAL A 452 8.39 13.92 -10.87
N PRO A 453 9.38 13.03 -11.08
CA PRO A 453 9.42 12.15 -12.23
C PRO A 453 8.46 10.95 -12.05
N VAL A 454 7.20 11.12 -12.42
CA VAL A 454 6.16 10.08 -12.39
C VAL A 454 5.77 9.71 -13.82
N VAL A 455 5.97 8.44 -14.20
CA VAL A 455 5.42 7.89 -15.44
C VAL A 455 4.01 7.36 -15.17
N ILE A 456 3.01 7.91 -15.83
CA ILE A 456 1.59 7.56 -15.64
C ILE A 456 1.16 6.68 -16.81
N LEU A 457 1.04 5.37 -16.56
CA LEU A 457 0.40 4.43 -17.48
C LEU A 457 -1.10 4.42 -17.22
N LEU A 458 -1.84 5.18 -18.02
CA LEU A 458 -3.29 5.28 -17.95
C LEU A 458 -3.92 4.20 -18.84
N MET A 459 -4.36 3.10 -18.25
CA MET A 459 -5.06 2.01 -18.95
C MET A 459 -6.51 2.44 -19.20
N ASN A 460 -6.70 3.12 -20.33
CA ASN A 460 -7.97 3.76 -20.72
C ASN A 460 -8.84 2.78 -21.50
N ASN A 461 -9.91 2.30 -20.88
CA ASN A 461 -10.90 1.43 -21.48
C ASN A 461 -12.30 2.07 -21.57
N GLY A 462 -12.47 3.33 -21.14
CA GLY A 462 -13.75 4.05 -21.20
C GLY A 462 -14.83 3.50 -20.26
N VAL A 463 -14.46 2.66 -19.26
CA VAL A 463 -15.41 2.03 -18.35
C VAL A 463 -14.86 1.92 -16.93
N LEU A 464 -15.75 1.76 -15.95
CA LEU A 464 -15.37 1.26 -14.62
C LEU A 464 -15.17 -0.26 -14.71
N GLY A 465 -13.99 -0.67 -15.20
CA GLY A 465 -13.78 -2.01 -15.73
C GLY A 465 -14.02 -3.13 -14.72
N MET A 466 -13.59 -3.01 -13.46
CA MET A 466 -13.84 -4.04 -12.44
C MET A 466 -15.34 -4.16 -12.13
N VAL A 467 -16.07 -3.06 -12.01
CA VAL A 467 -17.53 -3.09 -11.78
C VAL A 467 -18.25 -3.66 -13.01
N ARG A 468 -17.84 -3.27 -14.22
CA ARG A 468 -18.36 -3.83 -15.46
C ARG A 468 -18.12 -5.34 -15.56
N GLN A 469 -16.95 -5.83 -15.19
CA GLN A 469 -16.64 -7.27 -15.14
C GLN A 469 -17.63 -8.02 -14.23
N TRP A 470 -17.93 -7.48 -13.04
CA TRP A 470 -18.91 -8.05 -12.13
C TRP A 470 -20.32 -8.00 -12.71
N GLN A 471 -20.71 -6.91 -13.35
CA GLN A 471 -22.01 -6.79 -14.05
C GLN A 471 -22.13 -7.81 -15.19
N THR A 472 -21.04 -8.08 -15.88
CA THR A 472 -21.00 -9.11 -16.93
C THR A 472 -21.21 -10.51 -16.35
N LEU A 473 -20.48 -10.85 -15.27
CA LEU A 473 -20.45 -12.21 -14.72
C LEU A 473 -21.64 -12.52 -13.83
N PHE A 474 -22.14 -11.55 -13.06
CA PHE A 474 -23.08 -11.82 -11.96
C PHE A 474 -24.40 -11.03 -12.05
N PHE A 475 -24.52 -10.05 -12.96
CA PHE A 475 -25.68 -9.17 -13.08
C PHE A 475 -26.28 -9.13 -14.48
N ASN A 476 -26.24 -10.25 -15.21
CA ASN A 476 -26.86 -10.42 -16.54
C ASN A 476 -26.49 -9.30 -17.56
N LYS A 477 -25.26 -8.76 -17.47
CA LYS A 477 -24.79 -7.66 -18.33
C LYS A 477 -25.61 -6.36 -18.18
N HIS A 478 -26.21 -6.13 -17.01
CA HIS A 478 -26.92 -4.88 -16.72
C HIS A 478 -25.87 -3.79 -16.35
N TYR A 479 -25.35 -3.10 -17.37
CA TYR A 479 -24.27 -2.11 -17.24
C TYR A 479 -24.80 -0.75 -16.73
N SER A 480 -25.18 -0.67 -15.46
CA SER A 480 -25.67 0.56 -14.85
C SER A 480 -24.50 1.45 -14.45
N ASN A 481 -24.40 2.63 -15.07
CA ASN A 481 -23.46 3.72 -14.75
C ASN A 481 -21.97 3.31 -14.72
N THR A 482 -21.57 2.32 -15.51
CA THR A 482 -20.18 1.85 -15.62
C THR A 482 -19.51 2.21 -16.92
N ILE A 483 -20.24 2.76 -17.89
CA ILE A 483 -19.70 3.31 -19.13
C ILE A 483 -19.31 4.75 -18.85
N LEU A 484 -18.03 5.08 -19.05
CA LEU A 484 -17.51 6.44 -18.89
C LEU A 484 -17.52 7.13 -20.25
N ASP A 485 -18.69 7.59 -20.69
CA ASP A 485 -18.83 8.37 -21.93
C ASP A 485 -18.27 9.79 -21.73
N ARG A 486 -17.00 9.87 -21.37
CA ARG A 486 -16.28 11.11 -21.14
C ARG A 486 -15.51 11.48 -22.41
N LYS A 487 -15.59 12.76 -22.77
CA LYS A 487 -14.83 13.31 -23.91
C LYS A 487 -13.46 13.85 -23.48
N THR A 488 -12.91 13.32 -22.38
CA THR A 488 -11.64 13.79 -21.84
C THR A 488 -10.49 13.34 -22.74
N ASP A 489 -9.76 14.28 -23.28
CA ASP A 489 -8.46 14.06 -23.91
C ASP A 489 -7.39 14.16 -22.82
N PHE A 490 -6.87 13.01 -22.37
CA PHE A 490 -5.91 12.96 -21.29
C PHE A 490 -4.53 13.51 -21.66
N VAL A 491 -4.17 13.48 -22.94
CA VAL A 491 -2.91 14.06 -23.43
C VAL A 491 -3.02 15.59 -23.45
N ALA A 492 -4.12 16.12 -23.97
CA ALA A 492 -4.37 17.56 -23.92
C ALA A 492 -4.48 18.07 -22.46
N LEU A 493 -5.10 17.28 -21.58
CA LEU A 493 -5.18 17.56 -20.14
C LEU A 493 -3.78 17.60 -19.52
N ALA A 494 -2.94 16.59 -19.76
CA ALA A 494 -1.56 16.55 -19.26
C ALA A 494 -0.79 17.83 -19.65
N ARG A 495 -0.86 18.22 -20.92
CA ARG A 495 -0.23 19.44 -21.44
C ARG A 495 -0.79 20.72 -20.83
N ALA A 496 -2.09 20.78 -20.56
CA ALA A 496 -2.72 21.91 -19.89
C ALA A 496 -2.22 22.08 -18.45
N PHE A 497 -1.82 21.00 -17.78
CA PHE A 497 -1.18 21.04 -16.47
C PHE A 497 0.33 21.32 -16.53
N GLY A 498 0.95 21.29 -17.73
CA GLY A 498 2.38 21.47 -17.91
C GLY A 498 3.20 20.19 -17.91
N ALA A 499 2.56 19.03 -17.91
CA ALA A 499 3.17 17.74 -18.17
C ALA A 499 3.22 17.46 -19.68
N ASP A 500 3.93 16.42 -20.10
CA ASP A 500 3.83 15.92 -21.47
C ASP A 500 3.12 14.56 -21.50
N GLY A 501 2.82 14.07 -22.69
CA GLY A 501 2.17 12.78 -22.85
C GLY A 501 1.80 12.45 -24.29
N GLU A 502 1.46 11.19 -24.51
CA GLU A 502 1.02 10.66 -25.78
C GLU A 502 -0.03 9.57 -25.64
N ALA A 503 -0.85 9.40 -26.67
CA ALA A 503 -1.86 8.35 -26.72
C ALA A 503 -1.37 7.20 -27.60
N VAL A 504 -1.59 5.96 -27.15
CA VAL A 504 -1.10 4.75 -27.83
C VAL A 504 -2.17 3.67 -27.88
N ASP A 505 -2.17 2.90 -28.98
CA ASP A 505 -3.10 1.80 -29.25
C ASP A 505 -2.41 0.53 -29.76
N THR A 506 -1.07 0.53 -29.78
CA THR A 506 -0.26 -0.62 -30.17
C THR A 506 0.90 -0.83 -29.20
N VAL A 507 1.39 -2.08 -29.09
CA VAL A 507 2.55 -2.41 -28.23
C VAL A 507 3.81 -1.65 -28.68
N ALA A 508 4.03 -1.50 -29.98
CA ALA A 508 5.19 -0.80 -30.50
C ALA A 508 5.16 0.71 -30.21
N ALA A 509 3.97 1.33 -30.26
CA ALA A 509 3.80 2.73 -29.85
C ALA A 509 3.99 2.89 -28.35
N LEU A 510 3.47 1.95 -27.54
CA LEU A 510 3.63 1.95 -26.08
C LEU A 510 5.10 1.81 -25.67
N ASP A 511 5.88 0.94 -26.32
CA ASP A 511 7.30 0.77 -26.04
C ASP A 511 8.08 2.07 -26.25
N LYS A 512 7.82 2.79 -27.37
CA LYS A 512 8.39 4.12 -27.64
C LYS A 512 7.93 5.18 -26.65
N ALA A 513 6.64 5.15 -26.27
CA ALA A 513 6.10 6.07 -25.27
C ALA A 513 6.80 5.89 -23.92
N PHE A 514 7.15 4.66 -23.52
CA PHE A 514 7.96 4.43 -22.34
C PHE A 514 9.40 4.96 -22.51
N GLU A 515 10.05 4.80 -23.68
CA GLU A 515 11.36 5.40 -23.93
C GLU A 515 11.33 6.92 -23.70
N HIS A 516 10.32 7.62 -24.23
CA HIS A 516 10.13 9.05 -24.01
C HIS A 516 9.87 9.37 -22.54
N ALA A 517 8.92 8.68 -21.91
CA ALA A 517 8.52 8.91 -20.52
C ALA A 517 9.66 8.68 -19.52
N PHE A 518 10.49 7.65 -19.74
CA PHE A 518 11.62 7.35 -18.88
C PHE A 518 12.83 8.26 -19.12
N SER A 519 12.86 8.99 -20.25
CA SER A 519 13.87 10.02 -20.53
C SER A 519 13.45 11.43 -20.10
N CYS A 520 12.18 11.67 -19.80
CA CYS A 520 11.64 12.97 -19.40
C CYS A 520 11.97 13.27 -17.93
N ASP A 521 12.35 14.50 -17.58
CA ASP A 521 12.68 14.86 -16.20
C ASP A 521 11.45 15.04 -15.28
N GLY A 522 10.28 15.33 -15.84
CA GLY A 522 9.03 15.56 -15.11
C GLY A 522 8.01 14.44 -15.25
N PRO A 523 6.74 14.71 -14.88
CA PRO A 523 5.65 13.75 -15.07
C PRO A 523 5.29 13.57 -16.54
N TYR A 524 4.95 12.33 -16.92
CA TYR A 524 4.59 11.96 -18.28
C TYR A 524 3.36 11.05 -18.31
N VAL A 525 2.35 11.40 -19.13
CA VAL A 525 1.09 10.64 -19.22
C VAL A 525 1.05 9.83 -20.51
N ILE A 526 0.90 8.52 -20.39
CA ILE A 526 0.68 7.60 -21.51
C ILE A 526 -0.79 7.16 -21.49
N ASP A 527 -1.62 7.72 -22.38
CA ASP A 527 -3.01 7.29 -22.60
C ASP A 527 -3.04 5.99 -23.40
N CYS A 528 -2.97 4.86 -22.68
CA CYS A 528 -2.94 3.50 -23.24
C CYS A 528 -4.35 2.99 -23.47
N ARG A 529 -4.82 2.99 -24.73
CA ARG A 529 -6.17 2.62 -25.13
C ARG A 529 -6.32 1.12 -25.27
N ILE A 530 -7.08 0.51 -24.36
CA ILE A 530 -7.34 -0.93 -24.32
C ILE A 530 -8.83 -1.23 -24.50
N ASP A 531 -9.16 -2.49 -24.79
CA ASP A 531 -10.55 -2.91 -24.97
C ASP A 531 -11.31 -2.87 -23.63
N LYS A 532 -12.57 -2.44 -23.67
CA LYS A 532 -13.46 -2.32 -22.52
C LYS A 532 -13.94 -3.65 -21.94
N ASP A 533 -13.87 -4.71 -22.72
CA ASP A 533 -14.36 -6.04 -22.36
C ASP A 533 -13.20 -6.99 -21.93
N GLU A 534 -12.01 -6.43 -21.65
CA GLU A 534 -10.91 -7.16 -21.03
C GLU A 534 -11.24 -7.56 -19.59
N PHE A 535 -10.88 -8.81 -19.23
CA PHE A 535 -11.13 -9.36 -17.89
C PHE A 535 -9.85 -9.54 -17.10
N VAL A 536 -9.97 -9.44 -15.78
CA VAL A 536 -8.94 -9.91 -14.84
C VAL A 536 -9.24 -11.37 -14.50
N LEU A 537 -8.38 -12.25 -14.96
CA LEU A 537 -8.46 -13.68 -14.71
C LEU A 537 -7.10 -14.21 -14.23
N PRO A 538 -7.06 -15.30 -13.43
CA PRO A 538 -8.21 -16.02 -12.90
C PRO A 538 -9.03 -15.18 -11.93
N MET A 539 -10.28 -15.60 -11.66
CA MET A 539 -11.15 -14.96 -10.70
C MET A 539 -11.85 -15.99 -9.81
N LEU A 540 -11.66 -15.87 -8.50
CA LEU A 540 -12.47 -16.59 -7.52
C LEU A 540 -13.77 -15.80 -7.27
N PRO A 541 -14.97 -16.38 -7.55
CA PRO A 541 -16.22 -15.68 -7.30
C PRO A 541 -16.42 -15.36 -5.81
N PRO A 542 -17.17 -14.30 -5.46
CA PRO A 542 -17.49 -13.99 -4.08
C PRO A 542 -18.16 -15.17 -3.37
N GLY A 543 -17.61 -15.58 -2.22
CA GLY A 543 -18.11 -16.74 -1.46
C GLY A 543 -17.84 -18.10 -2.12
N GLY A 544 -17.12 -18.13 -3.24
CA GLY A 544 -16.69 -19.35 -3.92
C GLY A 544 -15.51 -20.04 -3.22
N SER A 545 -15.20 -21.25 -3.69
CA SER A 545 -14.03 -22.04 -3.33
C SER A 545 -13.12 -22.23 -4.54
N MET A 546 -11.97 -22.86 -4.36
CA MET A 546 -11.04 -23.12 -5.48
C MET A 546 -11.69 -23.96 -6.61
N ASP A 547 -12.72 -24.75 -6.32
CA ASP A 547 -13.48 -25.49 -7.34
C ASP A 547 -14.31 -24.56 -8.26
N ASP A 548 -14.59 -23.34 -7.81
CA ASP A 548 -15.41 -22.36 -8.51
C ASP A 548 -14.59 -21.33 -9.30
N ILE A 549 -13.26 -21.51 -9.37
CA ILE A 549 -12.36 -20.54 -10.01
C ILE A 549 -12.66 -20.36 -11.51
N ILE A 550 -12.84 -19.14 -11.94
CA ILE A 550 -13.11 -18.78 -13.33
C ILE A 550 -11.76 -18.53 -14.02
N MET A 551 -11.37 -19.43 -14.92
CA MET A 551 -10.13 -19.34 -15.69
C MET A 551 -10.35 -18.70 -17.06
N LYS A 552 -11.55 -18.83 -17.64
CA LYS A 552 -11.96 -18.26 -18.94
C LYS A 552 -13.39 -17.77 -18.85
N VAL A 553 -13.69 -16.69 -19.54
CA VAL A 553 -15.07 -16.25 -19.75
C VAL A 553 -15.48 -16.75 -21.15
N GLY A 554 -16.60 -17.47 -21.22
CA GLY A 554 -17.14 -17.94 -22.51
C GLY A 554 -17.54 -16.75 -23.40
N GLU A 555 -17.45 -16.94 -24.72
CA GLU A 555 -17.93 -16.00 -25.76
C GLU A 555 -19.44 -15.74 -25.64
#